data_a8af41785475b56625ca298250513027
#
_entry.id   a8af41785475b56625ca298250513027
#
_cell.length_a   1.000
_cell.length_b   1.000
_cell.length_c   1.000
_cell.angle_alpha   90.00
_cell.angle_beta   90.00
_cell.angle_gamma   90.00
#
_symmetry.space_group_name_H-M   'P 1'
#
loop_
_entity.id
_entity.type
_entity.pdbx_description
1 polymer ?
#
loop_
_entity_poly.entity_id
_entity_poly.type
_entity_poly.pdbx_seq_one_letter_code
_entity_poly.pdbx_strand_id
1 'polypeptide(L)'
;MKKIVAGGLIEKDGKFLLVKENQKICKGKWNIPAGDVDDNETVIDAAKREIFEETGCTAKINGILEIINQNLENVDLLLFIFDAELVKENIQSDGEEISDIGWFSYEEIYNMKNDLRADGYFINTIKNKKENKISPVELIRIDNN
;
A
#
# COMPACT_ATOMS: atom_id res chain seq x y z
N MET A 1 8.49 -10.15 -17.50
CA MET A 1 7.62 -10.71 -16.45
C MET A 1 6.61 -9.65 -16.01
N LYS A 2 5.38 -10.04 -15.89
CA LYS A 2 4.34 -9.14 -15.39
C LYS A 2 4.14 -9.36 -13.89
N LYS A 3 4.00 -8.26 -13.16
CA LYS A 3 3.81 -8.30 -11.72
C LYS A 3 2.65 -7.39 -11.33
N ILE A 4 1.68 -7.94 -10.63
CA ILE A 4 0.53 -7.19 -10.13
C ILE A 4 0.65 -7.09 -8.62
N VAL A 5 0.62 -5.86 -8.12
CA VAL A 5 0.76 -5.56 -6.70
C VAL A 5 -0.46 -4.76 -6.25
N ALA A 6 -0.92 -5.00 -5.03
CA ALA A 6 -2.02 -4.27 -4.45
C ALA A 6 -1.68 -3.87 -3.02
N GLY A 7 -2.08 -2.67 -2.65
CA GLY A 7 -1.85 -2.14 -1.33
C GLY A 7 -2.85 -1.06 -0.96
N GLY A 8 -2.70 -0.52 0.22
CA GLY A 8 -3.62 0.49 0.71
C GLY A 8 -2.94 1.59 1.50
N LEU A 9 -3.51 2.78 1.37
CA LEU A 9 -3.13 3.94 2.17
C LEU A 9 -4.15 4.09 3.28
N ILE A 10 -3.69 3.97 4.53
CA ILE A 10 -4.54 4.09 5.71
C ILE A 10 -4.18 5.37 6.44
N GLU A 11 -5.17 6.23 6.64
CA GLU A 11 -5.01 7.48 7.39
C GLU A 11 -5.77 7.42 8.71
N LYS A 12 -5.12 7.90 9.77
CA LYS A 12 -5.73 8.03 11.08
C LYS A 12 -5.15 9.27 11.75
N ASP A 13 -6.02 10.18 12.16
CA ASP A 13 -5.63 11.42 12.86
C ASP A 13 -4.55 12.21 12.10
N GLY A 14 -4.67 12.29 10.78
CA GLY A 14 -3.73 13.02 9.93
C GLY A 14 -2.42 12.33 9.66
N LYS A 15 -2.27 11.07 10.07
CA LYS A 15 -1.07 10.28 9.86
C LYS A 15 -1.37 9.04 9.04
N PHE A 16 -0.35 8.57 8.35
CA PHE A 16 -0.43 7.44 7.44
C PHE A 16 0.36 6.26 7.95
N LEU A 17 -0.19 5.06 7.79
CA LEU A 17 0.44 3.83 8.26
C LEU A 17 1.48 3.36 7.25
N LEU A 18 2.73 3.25 7.69
CA LEU A 18 3.82 2.75 6.88
C LEU A 18 4.46 1.53 7.54
N VAL A 19 5.06 0.69 6.71
CA VAL A 19 5.80 -0.49 7.14
C VAL A 19 7.25 -0.34 6.71
N LYS A 20 8.17 -0.78 7.56
CA LYS A 20 9.60 -0.79 7.24
C LYS A 20 9.97 -2.17 6.71
N GLU A 21 10.38 -2.20 5.46
CA GLU A 21 10.68 -3.45 4.78
C GLU A 21 11.99 -4.04 5.24
N ASN A 22 12.04 -5.37 5.36
CA ASN A 22 13.20 -6.10 5.83
C ASN A 22 13.78 -7.05 4.78
N GLN A 23 13.21 -7.07 3.58
CA GLN A 23 13.73 -7.88 2.48
C GLN A 23 15.03 -7.28 1.95
N LYS A 24 15.93 -8.14 1.48
CA LYS A 24 17.27 -7.77 1.09
C LYS A 24 17.33 -6.58 0.11
N ILE A 25 16.47 -6.57 -0.90
CA ILE A 25 16.49 -5.55 -1.96
C ILE A 25 16.01 -4.18 -1.48
N CYS A 26 15.24 -4.14 -0.39
CA CYS A 26 14.61 -2.90 0.08
C CYS A 26 14.75 -2.71 1.59
N LYS A 27 15.70 -3.41 2.20
CA LYS A 27 15.89 -3.42 3.65
C LYS A 27 16.02 -2.03 4.24
N GLY A 28 15.19 -1.73 5.23
CA GLY A 28 15.21 -0.46 5.92
C GLY A 28 14.42 0.65 5.25
N LYS A 29 13.76 0.37 4.13
CA LYS A 29 12.94 1.36 3.44
C LYS A 29 11.48 1.29 3.93
N TRP A 30 10.88 2.45 4.12
CA TRP A 30 9.48 2.57 4.50
C TRP A 30 8.59 2.58 3.26
N ASN A 31 7.45 1.91 3.35
CA ASN A 31 6.49 1.79 2.28
C ASN A 31 5.08 1.72 2.84
N ILE A 32 4.09 1.95 1.99
CA ILE A 32 2.72 1.59 2.34
C ILE A 32 2.62 0.07 2.37
N PRO A 33 1.71 -0.52 3.16
CA PRO A 33 1.51 -1.96 3.13
C PRO A 33 0.98 -2.38 1.76
N ALA A 34 1.71 -3.27 1.09
CA ALA A 34 1.40 -3.73 -0.26
C ALA A 34 2.19 -5.00 -0.58
N GLY A 35 1.68 -5.80 -1.49
CA GLY A 35 2.37 -6.99 -1.95
C GLY A 35 1.73 -7.63 -3.17
N ASP A 36 2.26 -8.76 -3.57
CA ASP A 36 1.84 -9.45 -4.78
C ASP A 36 0.40 -9.95 -4.68
N VAL A 37 -0.32 -9.83 -5.79
CA VAL A 37 -1.65 -10.42 -5.92
C VAL A 37 -1.45 -11.89 -6.28
N ASP A 38 -2.00 -12.78 -5.46
CA ASP A 38 -1.90 -14.22 -5.67
C ASP A 38 -2.81 -14.68 -6.79
N ASP A 39 -2.52 -15.85 -7.36
CA ASP A 39 -3.38 -16.45 -8.36
C ASP A 39 -4.78 -16.67 -7.78
N ASN A 40 -5.80 -16.36 -8.59
CA ASN A 40 -7.21 -16.48 -8.20
C ASN A 40 -7.65 -15.54 -7.09
N GLU A 41 -6.87 -14.53 -6.79
CA GLU A 41 -7.19 -13.51 -5.81
C GLU A 41 -7.56 -12.20 -6.53
N THR A 42 -8.60 -11.51 -6.04
CA THR A 42 -8.91 -10.17 -6.59
C THR A 42 -7.92 -9.16 -6.05
N VAL A 43 -7.73 -8.05 -6.77
CA VAL A 43 -6.83 -6.99 -6.30
C VAL A 43 -7.30 -6.38 -4.98
N ILE A 44 -8.62 -6.34 -4.75
CA ILE A 44 -9.20 -5.82 -3.51
C ILE A 44 -8.88 -6.75 -2.34
N ASP A 45 -9.08 -8.06 -2.53
CA ASP A 45 -8.78 -9.04 -1.49
C ASP A 45 -7.29 -9.10 -1.20
N ALA A 46 -6.46 -8.97 -2.24
CA ALA A 46 -5.01 -8.93 -2.08
C ALA A 46 -4.58 -7.74 -1.21
N ALA A 47 -5.14 -6.55 -1.46
CA ALA A 47 -4.83 -5.37 -0.66
C ALA A 47 -5.18 -5.58 0.81
N LYS A 48 -6.37 -6.14 1.09
CA LYS A 48 -6.80 -6.43 2.47
C LYS A 48 -5.86 -7.43 3.13
N ARG A 49 -5.51 -8.50 2.41
CA ARG A 49 -4.63 -9.54 2.93
C ARG A 49 -3.24 -9.00 3.22
N GLU A 50 -2.67 -8.23 2.31
CA GLU A 50 -1.34 -7.66 2.50
C GLU A 50 -1.30 -6.67 3.67
N ILE A 51 -2.34 -5.83 3.81
CA ILE A 51 -2.45 -4.94 4.96
C ILE A 51 -2.46 -5.76 6.25
N PHE A 52 -3.26 -6.82 6.31
CA PHE A 52 -3.34 -7.66 7.50
C PHE A 52 -2.03 -8.39 7.79
N GLU A 53 -1.41 -8.99 6.77
CA GLU A 53 -0.16 -9.72 6.95
C GLU A 53 0.97 -8.81 7.41
N GLU A 54 1.06 -7.60 6.86
CA GLU A 54 2.17 -6.70 7.15
C GLU A 54 1.97 -5.85 8.40
N THR A 55 0.73 -5.56 8.79
CA THR A 55 0.46 -4.64 9.91
C THR A 55 -0.36 -5.24 11.05
N GLY A 56 -1.02 -6.35 10.82
CA GLY A 56 -1.97 -6.93 11.79
C GLY A 56 -3.32 -6.23 11.79
N CYS A 57 -3.50 -5.20 10.99
CA CYS A 57 -4.73 -4.41 10.97
C CYS A 57 -5.74 -4.96 9.98
N THR A 58 -7.02 -4.84 10.32
CA THR A 58 -8.13 -5.13 9.41
C THR A 58 -8.60 -3.83 8.79
N ALA A 59 -8.68 -3.80 7.47
CA ALA A 59 -9.06 -2.61 6.73
C ALA A 59 -10.23 -2.87 5.79
N LYS A 60 -11.00 -1.80 5.54
CA LYS A 60 -12.05 -1.76 4.54
C LYS A 60 -11.53 -0.96 3.34
N ILE A 61 -11.78 -1.45 2.14
CA ILE A 61 -11.36 -0.75 0.91
C ILE A 61 -12.50 0.15 0.45
N ASN A 62 -12.26 1.45 0.43
CA ASN A 62 -13.30 2.46 0.14
C ASN A 62 -13.22 3.05 -1.27
N GLY A 63 -12.04 3.07 -1.87
CA GLY A 63 -11.88 3.67 -3.19
C GLY A 63 -10.51 3.41 -3.77
N ILE A 64 -10.30 3.92 -4.98
CA ILE A 64 -9.02 3.78 -5.70
C ILE A 64 -8.33 5.14 -5.65
N LEU A 65 -7.11 5.17 -5.12
CA LEU A 65 -6.31 6.39 -5.07
C LEU A 65 -5.39 6.51 -6.28
N GLU A 66 -4.84 5.40 -6.71
CA GLU A 66 -3.88 5.42 -7.81
C GLU A 66 -3.73 4.04 -8.42
N ILE A 67 -3.57 3.99 -9.73
CA ILE A 67 -3.16 2.78 -10.44
C ILE A 67 -1.90 3.15 -11.19
N ILE A 68 -0.79 2.51 -10.86
CA ILE A 68 0.50 2.82 -11.45
C ILE A 68 0.90 1.68 -12.37
N ASN A 69 1.12 2.01 -13.64
CA ASN A 69 1.66 1.07 -14.62
C ASN A 69 3.07 1.50 -14.94
N GLN A 70 4.04 0.68 -14.55
CA GLN A 70 5.45 1.00 -14.72
C GLN A 70 6.16 -0.13 -15.45
N ASN A 71 6.82 0.25 -16.54
CA ASN A 71 7.62 -0.70 -17.33
C ASN A 71 9.07 -0.56 -16.91
N LEU A 72 9.55 -1.54 -16.17
CA LEU A 72 10.94 -1.65 -15.77
C LEU A 72 11.64 -2.63 -16.70
N GLU A 73 12.97 -2.61 -16.69
CA GLU A 73 13.76 -3.41 -17.64
C GLU A 73 13.34 -4.87 -17.73
N ASN A 74 13.09 -5.50 -16.58
CA ASN A 74 12.76 -6.92 -16.54
C ASN A 74 11.36 -7.21 -15.96
N VAL A 75 10.60 -6.18 -15.62
CA VAL A 75 9.29 -6.32 -14.96
C VAL A 75 8.34 -5.26 -15.45
N ASP A 76 7.16 -5.69 -15.87
CA ASP A 76 6.02 -4.79 -16.09
C ASP A 76 5.19 -4.81 -14.81
N LEU A 77 5.19 -3.69 -14.10
CA LEU A 77 4.49 -3.57 -12.82
C LEU A 77 3.16 -2.87 -13.01
N LEU A 78 2.12 -3.45 -12.42
CA LEU A 78 0.82 -2.82 -12.29
C LEU A 78 0.47 -2.79 -10.81
N LEU A 79 0.41 -1.59 -10.25
CA LEU A 79 0.21 -1.39 -8.81
C LEU A 79 -1.12 -0.69 -8.57
N PHE A 80 -1.98 -1.35 -7.77
CA PHE A 80 -3.26 -0.79 -7.31
C PHE A 80 -3.10 -0.29 -5.90
N ILE A 81 -3.31 1.02 -5.69
CA ILE A 81 -3.27 1.61 -4.35
C ILE A 81 -4.67 2.09 -3.99
N PHE A 82 -5.22 1.49 -2.95
CA PHE A 82 -6.58 1.79 -2.50
C PHE A 82 -6.60 2.75 -1.32
N ASP A 83 -7.69 3.51 -1.24
CA ASP A 83 -8.05 4.23 -0.04
C ASP A 83 -8.63 3.22 0.95
N ALA A 84 -7.91 2.99 2.03
CA ALA A 84 -8.27 1.96 3.00
C ALA A 84 -8.60 2.59 4.34
N GLU A 85 -9.67 2.10 4.94
CA GLU A 85 -10.15 2.57 6.24
C GLU A 85 -9.85 1.52 7.31
N LEU A 86 -9.27 1.96 8.42
CA LEU A 86 -8.98 1.09 9.54
C LEU A 86 -10.28 0.63 10.21
N VAL A 87 -10.51 -0.68 10.25
CA VAL A 87 -11.67 -1.28 10.94
C VAL A 87 -11.25 -1.78 12.32
N LYS A 88 -10.11 -2.46 12.39
CA LYS A 88 -9.58 -2.95 13.65
C LYS A 88 -8.07 -2.78 13.66
N GLU A 89 -7.58 -2.07 14.66
CA GLU A 89 -6.15 -1.84 14.85
C GLU A 89 -5.59 -2.93 15.77
N ASN A 90 -4.61 -3.67 15.26
CA ASN A 90 -3.91 -4.69 16.02
C ASN A 90 -2.50 -4.77 15.48
N ILE A 91 -1.76 -3.67 15.67
CA ILE A 91 -0.44 -3.50 15.05
C ILE A 91 0.51 -4.59 15.54
N GLN A 92 0.98 -5.39 14.58
CA GLN A 92 1.96 -6.45 14.78
C GLN A 92 2.80 -6.60 13.53
N SER A 93 4.12 -6.47 13.69
CA SER A 93 5.06 -6.82 12.63
C SER A 93 5.21 -8.34 12.59
N ASP A 94 5.36 -8.89 11.39
CA ASP A 94 5.62 -10.32 11.23
C ASP A 94 7.07 -10.68 11.64
N GLY A 95 7.93 -9.68 11.78
CA GLY A 95 9.33 -9.86 12.17
C GLY A 95 10.23 -10.40 11.08
N GLU A 96 9.69 -10.81 9.94
CA GLU A 96 10.43 -11.37 8.82
C GLU A 96 10.50 -10.41 7.65
N GLU A 97 9.37 -10.17 6.97
CA GLU A 97 9.31 -9.26 5.83
C GLU A 97 9.24 -7.80 6.27
N ILE A 98 8.65 -7.55 7.42
CA ILE A 98 8.46 -6.21 7.99
C ILE A 98 9.16 -6.12 9.33
N SER A 99 10.08 -5.19 9.47
CA SER A 99 10.84 -5.00 10.71
C SER A 99 10.23 -3.96 11.65
N ASP A 100 9.41 -3.06 11.15
CA ASP A 100 8.80 -2.01 11.96
C ASP A 100 7.54 -1.47 11.28
N ILE A 101 6.68 -0.84 12.06
CA ILE A 101 5.42 -0.25 11.61
C ILE A 101 5.28 1.09 12.32
N GLY A 102 4.85 2.11 11.60
CA GLY A 102 4.69 3.44 12.20
C GLY A 102 3.65 4.30 11.51
N TRP A 103 3.22 5.32 12.23
CA TRP A 103 2.31 6.35 11.75
C TRP A 103 3.09 7.62 11.49
N PHE A 104 2.96 8.17 10.29
CA PHE A 104 3.71 9.35 9.87
C PHE A 104 2.80 10.37 9.22
N SER A 105 3.01 11.65 9.55
CA SER A 105 2.32 12.73 8.87
C SER A 105 2.86 12.90 7.44
N TYR A 106 2.10 13.60 6.60
CA TYR A 106 2.58 13.93 5.26
C TYR A 106 3.93 14.63 5.29
N GLU A 107 4.07 15.60 6.21
CA GLU A 107 5.30 16.36 6.35
C GLU A 107 6.49 15.49 6.74
N GLU A 108 6.27 14.57 7.70
CA GLU A 108 7.30 13.61 8.10
C GLU A 108 7.72 12.73 6.93
N ILE A 109 6.75 12.21 6.17
CA ILE A 109 7.01 11.37 5.00
C ILE A 109 7.81 12.12 3.94
N TYR A 110 7.41 13.35 3.66
CA TYR A 110 8.11 14.19 2.68
C TYR A 110 9.57 14.42 3.08
N ASN A 111 9.83 14.64 4.37
CA ASN A 111 11.18 14.91 4.88
C ASN A 111 12.05 13.66 5.00
N MET A 112 11.45 12.46 4.94
CA MET A 112 12.21 11.21 5.00
C MET A 112 12.30 10.51 3.64
N LYS A 113 12.21 11.27 2.57
CA LYS A 113 12.10 10.74 1.20
C LYS A 113 13.20 9.73 0.84
N ASN A 114 14.43 9.96 1.32
CA ASN A 114 15.54 9.06 1.04
C ASN A 114 15.43 7.70 1.74
N ASP A 115 14.58 7.61 2.75
CA ASP A 115 14.33 6.38 3.49
C ASP A 115 13.07 5.66 3.04
N LEU A 116 12.45 6.14 1.94
CA LEU A 116 11.22 5.57 1.41
C LEU A 116 11.50 4.64 0.24
N ARG A 117 10.71 3.59 0.12
CA ARG A 117 10.77 2.67 -1.01
C ARG A 117 10.55 3.41 -2.32
N ALA A 118 11.40 3.15 -3.31
CA ALA A 118 11.30 3.73 -4.65
C ALA A 118 11.14 5.26 -4.62
N ASP A 119 11.97 5.91 -3.81
CA ASP A 119 12.04 7.37 -3.67
C ASP A 119 10.71 8.02 -3.27
N GLY A 120 9.84 7.28 -2.61
CA GLY A 120 8.58 7.81 -2.10
C GLY A 120 7.50 7.98 -3.16
N TYR A 121 7.36 7.01 -4.06
CA TYR A 121 6.34 7.03 -5.11
C TYR A 121 4.93 7.31 -4.56
N PHE A 122 4.65 6.82 -3.36
CA PHE A 122 3.32 6.96 -2.75
C PHE A 122 3.04 8.36 -2.19
N ILE A 123 4.01 9.28 -2.23
CA ILE A 123 3.75 10.67 -1.86
C ILE A 123 2.68 11.26 -2.78
N ASN A 124 2.71 10.91 -4.06
CA ASN A 124 1.66 11.34 -4.99
C ASN A 124 0.29 10.75 -4.60
N THR A 125 0.28 9.52 -4.13
CA THR A 125 -0.94 8.86 -3.64
C THR A 125 -1.53 9.62 -2.46
N ILE A 126 -0.69 10.06 -1.53
CA ILE A 126 -1.13 10.87 -0.38
C ILE A 126 -1.73 12.19 -0.85
N LYS A 127 -1.12 12.83 -1.85
CA LYS A 127 -1.67 14.06 -2.43
C LYS A 127 -3.06 13.84 -3.01
N ASN A 128 -3.25 12.73 -3.72
CA ASN A 128 -4.56 12.37 -4.26
C ASN A 128 -5.60 12.25 -3.14
N LYS A 129 -5.24 11.61 -2.04
CA LYS A 129 -6.11 11.48 -0.88
C LYS A 129 -6.48 12.86 -0.31
N LYS A 130 -5.49 13.72 -0.12
CA LYS A 130 -5.68 15.07 0.45
C LYS A 130 -6.53 15.95 -0.45
N GLU A 131 -6.43 15.79 -1.76
CA GLU A 131 -7.20 16.54 -2.75
C GLU A 131 -8.54 15.88 -3.07
N ASN A 132 -8.88 14.81 -2.37
CA ASN A 132 -10.11 14.03 -2.56
C ASN A 132 -10.23 13.48 -3.99
N LYS A 133 -9.12 13.13 -4.60
CA LYS A 133 -9.07 12.48 -5.92
C LYS A 133 -9.17 10.97 -5.72
N ILE A 134 -10.35 10.51 -5.35
CA ILE A 134 -10.62 9.11 -5.04
C ILE A 134 -11.66 8.60 -6.02
N SER A 135 -11.32 7.55 -6.76
CA SER A 135 -12.25 6.93 -7.71
C SER A 135 -13.03 5.80 -7.04
N PRO A 136 -14.28 5.56 -7.49
CA PRO A 136 -15.09 4.48 -6.90
C PRO A 136 -14.42 3.12 -7.06
N VAL A 137 -14.41 2.33 -6.00
CA VAL A 137 -13.86 0.97 -6.05
C VAL A 137 -14.66 0.09 -7.02
N GLU A 138 -15.92 0.43 -7.27
CA GLU A 138 -16.82 -0.28 -8.19
C GLU A 138 -16.35 -0.18 -9.65
N LEU A 139 -15.40 0.71 -9.97
CA LEU A 139 -14.75 0.70 -11.28
C LEU A 139 -14.04 -0.64 -11.52
N ILE A 140 -13.65 -1.31 -10.46
CA ILE A 140 -13.14 -2.68 -10.56
C ILE A 140 -14.33 -3.60 -10.37
N ARG A 141 -14.83 -4.13 -11.49
CA ARG A 141 -15.91 -5.09 -11.44
C ARG A 141 -15.34 -6.45 -11.08
N ILE A 142 -15.82 -6.99 -9.97
CA ILE A 142 -15.44 -8.35 -9.56
C ILE A 142 -16.46 -9.31 -10.17
N ASP A 143 -15.99 -10.19 -11.03
CA ASP A 143 -16.82 -11.17 -11.71
C ASP A 143 -16.30 -12.56 -11.33
N ASN A 144 -17.11 -13.29 -10.59
CA ASN A 144 -16.75 -14.59 -10.03
C ASN A 144 -17.29 -15.77 -10.88
N ASN A 145 -17.62 -15.54 -12.12
CA ASN A 145 -18.11 -16.58 -13.03
C ASN A 145 -17.02 -17.51 -13.52
#